data_1d2969cffeccd85aac152f1223259878
#
_entry.id   1d2969cffeccd85aac152f1223259878
#
_cell.length_a   1.000
_cell.length_b   1.000
_cell.length_c   1.000
_cell.angle_alpha   90.00
_cell.angle_beta   90.00
_cell.angle_gamma   90.00
#
_symmetry.space_group_name_H-M   'P 1'
#
loop_
_entity.id
_entity.type
_entity.pdbx_description
1 polymer ?
#
loop_
_entity_poly.entity_id
_entity_poly.type
_entity_poly.pdbx_seq_one_letter_code
_entity_poly.pdbx_strand_id
1 'polypeptide(L)'
;MILSITANPSVDISYNIENLKIDDVNRVELVNKDAGGKGIHVSYVLNELGEKVINSGFVGGKLGEFIEKRLDERKISHDFIKLDDETRNCIAIIHDNNQTEILEKGPKIGLEKEKEFLDHLEKLSKNIEIINISGSLPKGLDASFYQKIIKFAKENKIFVSLDTSGNTLKEIVKGEIKPDLIKPNETEIKDIIEKEFPENEEEIRKIFEKSPLKDIPYVIISQGKDGAIFKIKNKIYKAKVPKVKAINPVGSGDSTLAGALSVIFNKEDDEDFIKKSMTCGLLNVLNEEIAHININDFDKYKEKIEIKELIWKFQKKN
;
A
#
# COMPACT_ATOMS: atom_id res chain seq x y z
N MET A 1 -12.12 -9.53 -9.93
CA MET A 1 -12.34 -8.73 -8.70
C MET A 1 -11.05 -8.69 -7.90
N ILE A 2 -10.80 -7.62 -7.14
CA ILE A 2 -9.58 -7.44 -6.31
C ILE A 2 -9.95 -7.71 -4.85
N LEU A 3 -9.19 -8.56 -4.15
CA LEU A 3 -9.28 -8.75 -2.70
C LEU A 3 -8.18 -7.94 -2.03
N SER A 4 -8.54 -7.00 -1.16
CA SER A 4 -7.58 -6.24 -0.36
C SER A 4 -7.57 -6.73 1.08
N ILE A 5 -6.43 -7.24 1.54
CA ILE A 5 -6.25 -7.80 2.87
C ILE A 5 -5.55 -6.77 3.76
N THR A 6 -6.23 -6.39 4.85
CA THR A 6 -5.69 -5.54 5.91
C THR A 6 -5.69 -6.35 7.21
N ALA A 7 -4.55 -6.98 7.54
CA ALA A 7 -4.48 -7.86 8.71
C ALA A 7 -4.61 -7.10 10.04
N ASN A 8 -4.31 -5.81 10.08
CA ASN A 8 -4.33 -4.98 11.28
C ASN A 8 -4.96 -3.60 11.00
N PRO A 9 -6.25 -3.56 10.62
CA PRO A 9 -6.96 -2.32 10.36
C PRO A 9 -7.04 -1.44 11.61
N SER A 10 -7.41 -0.19 11.43
CA SER A 10 -7.53 0.78 12.51
C SER A 10 -8.70 1.74 12.28
N VAL A 11 -9.14 2.39 13.33
CA VAL A 11 -9.84 3.65 13.20
C VAL A 11 -8.79 4.75 13.20
N ASP A 12 -8.65 5.43 12.07
CA ASP A 12 -7.71 6.54 11.93
C ASP A 12 -8.37 7.82 12.42
N ILE A 13 -7.73 8.47 13.38
CA ILE A 13 -8.23 9.68 14.04
C ILE A 13 -7.22 10.79 13.81
N SER A 14 -7.65 11.92 13.26
CA SER A 14 -6.78 13.08 13.13
C SER A 14 -7.27 14.27 13.95
N TYR A 15 -6.35 14.87 14.69
CA TYR A 15 -6.54 16.09 15.46
C TYR A 15 -5.71 17.21 14.84
N ASN A 16 -6.36 18.28 14.44
CA ASN A 16 -5.69 19.51 14.00
C ASN A 16 -5.53 20.44 15.20
N ILE A 17 -4.30 20.66 15.63
CA ILE A 17 -3.94 21.51 16.78
C ILE A 17 -2.92 22.54 16.30
N GLU A 18 -3.28 23.82 16.30
CA GLU A 18 -2.40 24.88 15.80
C GLU A 18 -1.08 24.93 16.57
N ASN A 19 -1.14 24.82 17.91
CA ASN A 19 0.01 24.82 18.81
C ASN A 19 -0.18 23.71 19.84
N LEU A 20 0.48 22.59 19.68
CA LEU A 20 0.43 21.45 20.61
C LEU A 20 1.14 21.81 21.91
N LYS A 21 0.39 21.79 23.02
CA LYS A 21 0.93 22.00 24.36
C LYS A 21 1.22 20.66 25.02
N ILE A 22 2.47 20.42 25.35
CA ILE A 22 2.89 19.28 26.13
C ILE A 22 2.63 19.56 27.62
N ASP A 23 2.18 18.56 28.36
CA ASP A 23 1.82 18.64 29.78
C ASP A 23 0.69 19.65 30.10
N ASP A 24 -0.19 19.88 29.13
CA ASP A 24 -1.36 20.76 29.25
C ASP A 24 -2.56 20.21 28.47
N VAL A 25 -3.73 20.79 28.72
CA VAL A 25 -4.97 20.42 28.02
C VAL A 25 -5.02 21.04 26.64
N ASN A 26 -5.09 20.21 25.62
CA ASN A 26 -5.36 20.61 24.24
C ASN A 26 -6.84 20.33 23.92
N ARG A 27 -7.60 21.34 23.52
CA ARG A 27 -9.00 21.20 23.08
C ARG A 27 -9.07 21.26 21.58
N VAL A 28 -9.72 20.26 20.98
CA VAL A 28 -9.84 20.09 19.52
C VAL A 28 -11.31 20.30 19.14
N GLU A 29 -11.57 21.19 18.20
CA GLU A 29 -12.93 21.47 17.71
C GLU A 29 -13.36 20.50 16.63
N LEU A 30 -12.43 20.16 15.71
CA LEU A 30 -12.68 19.25 14.59
C LEU A 30 -11.86 17.98 14.74
N VAL A 31 -12.55 16.85 14.71
CA VAL A 31 -11.96 15.52 14.77
C VAL A 31 -12.40 14.74 13.54
N ASN A 32 -11.46 14.34 12.72
CA ASN A 32 -11.73 13.44 11.61
C ASN A 32 -11.53 11.99 12.09
N LYS A 33 -12.50 11.13 11.75
CA LYS A 33 -12.42 9.69 12.01
C LYS A 33 -12.81 8.93 10.74
N ASP A 34 -11.95 8.02 10.30
CA ASP A 34 -12.24 7.15 9.16
C ASP A 34 -11.72 5.73 9.40
N ALA A 35 -12.16 4.80 8.57
CA ALA A 35 -11.58 3.47 8.55
C ALA A 35 -10.19 3.53 7.94
N GLY A 36 -9.22 2.97 8.65
CA GLY A 36 -7.81 3.06 8.32
C GLY A 36 -7.13 1.71 8.16
N GLY A 37 -5.91 1.81 7.71
CA GLY A 37 -5.03 0.71 7.33
C GLY A 37 -4.78 0.67 5.83
N LYS A 38 -3.54 0.41 5.44
CA LYS A 38 -3.08 0.52 4.05
C LYS A 38 -3.97 -0.19 3.02
N GLY A 39 -4.44 -1.41 3.32
CA GLY A 39 -5.31 -2.15 2.39
C GLY A 39 -6.69 -1.52 2.24
N ILE A 40 -7.23 -0.91 3.29
CA ILE A 40 -8.48 -0.15 3.22
C ILE A 40 -8.26 1.11 2.37
N HIS A 41 -7.16 1.83 2.56
CA HIS A 41 -6.80 2.99 1.74
C HIS A 41 -6.66 2.63 0.25
N VAL A 42 -6.00 1.52 -0.06
CA VAL A 42 -5.93 0.99 -1.44
C VAL A 42 -7.32 0.76 -2.01
N SER A 43 -8.24 0.22 -1.20
CA SER A 43 -9.61 -0.06 -1.65
C SER A 43 -10.43 1.21 -1.90
N TYR A 44 -10.20 2.28 -1.14
CA TYR A 44 -10.84 3.56 -1.37
C TYR A 44 -10.53 4.07 -2.78
N VAL A 45 -9.25 4.11 -3.12
CA VAL A 45 -8.80 4.59 -4.44
C VAL A 45 -9.23 3.65 -5.57
N LEU A 46 -9.16 2.33 -5.37
CA LEU A 46 -9.69 1.37 -6.35
C LEU A 46 -11.18 1.57 -6.63
N ASN A 47 -11.98 1.83 -5.58
CA ASN A 47 -13.40 2.11 -5.73
C ASN A 47 -13.66 3.42 -6.49
N GLU A 48 -12.87 4.47 -6.24
CA GLU A 48 -12.94 5.73 -6.98
C GLU A 48 -12.52 5.59 -8.45
N LEU A 49 -11.61 4.65 -8.76
CA LEU A 49 -11.27 4.25 -10.13
C LEU A 49 -12.34 3.38 -10.78
N GLY A 50 -13.42 3.01 -10.07
CA GLY A 50 -14.51 2.17 -10.57
C GLY A 50 -14.23 0.66 -10.51
N GLU A 51 -13.18 0.24 -9.81
CA GLU A 51 -12.82 -1.18 -9.69
C GLU A 51 -13.68 -1.91 -8.65
N LYS A 52 -13.96 -3.19 -8.91
CA LYS A 52 -14.63 -4.05 -7.94
C LYS A 52 -13.62 -4.58 -6.93
N VAL A 53 -13.74 -4.11 -5.69
CA VAL A 53 -12.87 -4.49 -4.58
C VAL A 53 -13.67 -5.04 -3.41
N ILE A 54 -13.09 -6.01 -2.71
CA ILE A 54 -13.59 -6.53 -1.43
C ILE A 54 -12.47 -6.44 -0.40
N ASN A 55 -12.78 -5.96 0.82
CA ASN A 55 -11.85 -5.94 1.94
C ASN A 55 -12.00 -7.16 2.81
N SER A 56 -10.88 -7.67 3.33
CA SER A 56 -10.85 -8.70 4.36
C SER A 56 -9.67 -8.49 5.32
N GLY A 57 -9.69 -9.20 6.42
CA GLY A 57 -8.71 -9.11 7.51
C GLY A 57 -9.39 -9.44 8.83
N PHE A 58 -8.98 -8.76 9.90
CA PHE A 58 -9.50 -9.00 11.25
C PHE A 58 -10.08 -7.70 11.82
N VAL A 59 -11.31 -7.74 12.30
CA VAL A 59 -11.97 -6.63 13.00
C VAL A 59 -12.70 -7.12 14.25
N GLY A 60 -12.79 -6.29 15.27
CA GLY A 60 -13.55 -6.63 16.47
C GLY A 60 -14.00 -5.41 17.24
N GLY A 61 -14.98 -5.60 18.10
CA GLY A 61 -15.59 -4.59 18.94
C GLY A 61 -16.28 -3.48 18.18
N LYS A 62 -16.51 -2.34 18.85
CA LYS A 62 -17.21 -1.19 18.27
C LYS A 62 -16.40 -0.45 17.21
N LEU A 63 -15.07 -0.46 17.31
CA LEU A 63 -14.21 0.12 16.30
C LEU A 63 -14.20 -0.75 15.03
N GLY A 64 -14.32 -2.08 15.15
CA GLY A 64 -14.52 -2.96 14.01
C GLY A 64 -15.85 -2.70 13.30
N GLU A 65 -16.96 -2.56 14.03
CA GLU A 65 -18.26 -2.17 13.48
C GLU A 65 -18.19 -0.80 12.79
N PHE A 66 -17.42 0.14 13.33
CA PHE A 66 -17.21 1.45 12.72
C PHE A 66 -16.52 1.32 11.36
N ILE A 67 -15.47 0.49 11.25
CA ILE A 67 -14.76 0.26 9.99
C ILE A 67 -15.71 -0.29 8.92
N GLU A 68 -16.49 -1.32 9.26
CA GLU A 68 -17.45 -1.92 8.34
C GLU A 68 -18.49 -0.92 7.86
N LYS A 69 -19.04 -0.13 8.78
CA LYS A 69 -19.97 0.94 8.45
C LYS A 69 -19.37 1.97 7.49
N ARG A 70 -18.10 2.36 7.68
CA ARG A 70 -17.42 3.31 6.77
C ARG A 70 -17.23 2.71 5.37
N LEU A 71 -16.95 1.41 5.26
CA LEU A 71 -16.89 0.71 3.99
C LEU A 71 -18.26 0.63 3.31
N ASP A 72 -19.32 0.35 4.06
CA ASP A 72 -20.70 0.35 3.58
C ASP A 72 -21.12 1.72 3.02
N GLU A 73 -20.81 2.81 3.75
CA GLU A 73 -21.08 4.18 3.33
C GLU A 73 -20.39 4.51 1.98
N ARG A 74 -19.21 3.94 1.73
CA ARG A 74 -18.46 4.06 0.46
C ARG A 74 -18.86 2.99 -0.57
N LYS A 75 -19.81 2.10 -0.26
CA LYS A 75 -20.27 0.97 -1.10
C LYS A 75 -19.13 0.02 -1.48
N ILE A 76 -18.18 -0.17 -0.57
CA ILE A 76 -17.07 -1.11 -0.72
C ILE A 76 -17.44 -2.41 -0.01
N SER A 77 -17.45 -3.51 -0.73
CA SER A 77 -17.69 -4.84 -0.17
C SER A 77 -16.62 -5.21 0.86
N HIS A 78 -17.03 -5.90 1.90
CA HIS A 78 -16.11 -6.39 2.93
C HIS A 78 -16.58 -7.72 3.52
N ASP A 79 -15.62 -8.50 4.02
CA ASP A 79 -15.88 -9.78 4.69
C ASP A 79 -14.68 -10.07 5.63
N PHE A 80 -14.81 -9.64 6.89
CA PHE A 80 -13.75 -9.72 7.89
C PHE A 80 -13.98 -10.87 8.87
N ILE A 81 -12.89 -11.48 9.34
CA ILE A 81 -12.91 -12.36 10.49
C ILE A 81 -13.16 -11.53 11.75
N LYS A 82 -14.16 -11.94 12.53
CA LYS A 82 -14.55 -11.25 13.76
C LYS A 82 -13.70 -11.67 14.94
N LEU A 83 -13.30 -10.69 15.73
CA LEU A 83 -12.54 -10.84 16.96
C LEU A 83 -13.41 -10.42 18.16
N ASP A 84 -13.14 -11.01 19.31
CA ASP A 84 -13.72 -10.56 20.58
C ASP A 84 -13.03 -9.28 21.10
N ASP A 85 -11.73 -9.15 20.82
CA ASP A 85 -10.93 -7.97 21.17
C ASP A 85 -11.24 -6.78 20.26
N GLU A 86 -11.06 -5.57 20.81
CA GLU A 86 -11.30 -4.32 20.09
C GLU A 86 -10.27 -4.08 18.99
N THR A 87 -10.72 -3.62 17.84
CA THR A 87 -9.86 -3.06 16.79
C THR A 87 -9.13 -1.82 17.33
N ARG A 88 -7.94 -1.55 16.82
CA ARG A 88 -7.06 -0.46 17.29
C ARG A 88 -7.45 0.91 16.75
N ASN A 89 -6.98 1.96 17.45
CA ASN A 89 -6.91 3.30 16.89
C ASN A 89 -5.50 3.60 16.35
N CYS A 90 -5.44 4.48 15.36
CA CYS A 90 -4.23 5.18 14.94
C CYS A 90 -4.52 6.67 14.99
N ILE A 91 -3.78 7.41 15.82
CA ILE A 91 -4.02 8.83 16.06
C ILE A 91 -2.91 9.63 15.42
N ALA A 92 -3.28 10.59 14.56
CA ALA A 92 -2.40 11.59 14.00
C ALA A 92 -2.70 12.95 14.64
N ILE A 93 -1.72 13.57 15.24
CA ILE A 93 -1.79 14.94 15.75
C ILE A 93 -1.04 15.84 14.77
N ILE A 94 -1.77 16.68 14.07
CA ILE A 94 -1.23 17.65 13.10
C ILE A 94 -1.05 18.97 13.83
N HIS A 95 0.20 19.40 13.98
CA HIS A 95 0.56 20.60 14.76
C HIS A 95 1.82 21.28 14.21
N ASP A 96 1.94 22.59 14.31
CA ASP A 96 3.16 23.34 13.98
C ASP A 96 3.78 22.98 12.61
N ASN A 97 2.96 22.66 11.59
CA ASN A 97 3.37 22.07 10.30
C ASN A 97 4.08 20.71 10.40
N ASN A 98 3.94 20.00 11.51
CA ASN A 98 4.43 18.66 11.76
C ASN A 98 3.26 17.68 11.98
N GLN A 99 3.58 16.40 12.01
CA GLN A 99 2.65 15.33 12.36
C GLN A 99 3.28 14.42 13.40
N THR A 100 2.57 14.18 14.50
CA THR A 100 2.94 13.20 15.51
C THR A 100 1.93 12.07 15.51
N GLU A 101 2.40 10.83 15.42
CA GLU A 101 1.52 9.66 15.36
C GLU A 101 1.60 8.84 16.65
N ILE A 102 0.43 8.37 17.12
CA ILE A 102 0.29 7.41 18.20
C ILE A 102 -0.43 6.19 17.63
N LEU A 103 0.32 5.12 17.43
CA LEU A 103 -0.17 3.90 16.77
C LEU A 103 -0.34 2.78 17.80
N GLU A 104 -1.56 2.37 18.05
CA GLU A 104 -1.84 1.20 18.88
C GLU A 104 -1.41 -0.08 18.16
N LYS A 105 -0.98 -1.10 18.93
CA LYS A 105 -0.51 -2.37 18.36
C LYS A 105 -1.62 -3.24 17.80
N GLY A 106 -2.86 -3.00 18.21
CA GLY A 106 -4.01 -3.82 17.84
C GLY A 106 -4.15 -5.11 18.65
N PRO A 107 -5.23 -5.88 18.39
CA PRO A 107 -5.53 -7.13 19.07
C PRO A 107 -4.50 -8.21 18.79
N LYS A 108 -4.49 -9.25 19.64
CA LYS A 108 -3.65 -10.42 19.41
C LYS A 108 -4.42 -11.46 18.61
N ILE A 109 -3.87 -11.90 17.50
CA ILE A 109 -4.44 -12.97 16.69
C ILE A 109 -3.83 -14.32 17.13
N GLY A 110 -4.70 -15.24 17.56
CA GLY A 110 -4.31 -16.60 17.90
C GLY A 110 -4.32 -17.51 16.67
N LEU A 111 -3.72 -18.69 16.81
CA LEU A 111 -3.64 -19.71 15.74
C LEU A 111 -5.01 -20.12 15.19
N GLU A 112 -6.04 -20.13 16.02
CA GLU A 112 -7.41 -20.45 15.60
C GLU A 112 -7.94 -19.41 14.60
N LYS A 113 -7.80 -18.13 14.91
CA LYS A 113 -8.23 -17.03 14.04
C LYS A 113 -7.38 -16.91 12.78
N GLU A 114 -6.09 -17.21 12.87
CA GLU A 114 -5.22 -17.34 11.70
C GLU A 114 -5.74 -18.43 10.76
N LYS A 115 -6.05 -19.62 11.29
CA LYS A 115 -6.60 -20.73 10.51
C LYS A 115 -7.96 -20.37 9.91
N GLU A 116 -8.85 -19.77 10.70
CA GLU A 116 -10.17 -19.32 10.26
C GLU A 116 -10.03 -18.38 9.05
N PHE A 117 -9.07 -17.43 9.11
CA PHE A 117 -8.80 -16.53 7.98
C PHE A 117 -8.33 -17.27 6.72
N LEU A 118 -7.42 -18.23 6.85
CA LEU A 118 -6.90 -19.00 5.70
C LEU A 118 -8.00 -19.88 5.07
N ASP A 119 -8.85 -20.49 5.88
CA ASP A 119 -10.01 -21.26 5.42
C ASP A 119 -11.06 -20.34 4.74
N HIS A 120 -11.18 -19.11 5.24
CA HIS A 120 -12.06 -18.07 4.67
C HIS A 120 -11.53 -17.53 3.34
N LEU A 121 -10.21 -17.31 3.23
CA LEU A 121 -9.55 -16.89 2.01
C LEU A 121 -9.83 -17.84 0.85
N GLU A 122 -9.84 -19.15 1.08
CA GLU A 122 -10.17 -20.16 0.07
C GLU A 122 -11.59 -19.98 -0.47
N LYS A 123 -12.54 -19.59 0.39
CA LYS A 123 -13.93 -19.34 -0.03
C LYS A 123 -14.07 -18.05 -0.83
N LEU A 124 -13.36 -16.98 -0.40
CA LEU A 124 -13.37 -15.68 -1.08
C LEU A 124 -12.73 -15.73 -2.45
N SER A 125 -11.71 -16.59 -2.63
CA SER A 125 -10.83 -16.56 -3.80
C SER A 125 -11.48 -16.95 -5.13
N LYS A 126 -12.66 -17.56 -5.14
CA LYS A 126 -13.30 -18.14 -6.34
C LYS A 126 -13.44 -17.19 -7.54
N ASN A 127 -13.55 -15.88 -7.29
CA ASN A 127 -13.69 -14.86 -8.34
C ASN A 127 -12.62 -13.75 -8.20
N ILE A 128 -11.53 -14.04 -7.50
CA ILE A 128 -10.45 -13.09 -7.25
C ILE A 128 -9.36 -13.27 -8.30
N GLU A 129 -8.96 -12.19 -8.94
CA GLU A 129 -7.86 -12.13 -9.90
C GLU A 129 -6.59 -11.54 -9.29
N ILE A 130 -6.77 -10.67 -8.27
CA ILE A 130 -5.68 -10.01 -7.55
C ILE A 130 -5.93 -10.09 -6.05
N ILE A 131 -4.90 -10.50 -5.29
CA ILE A 131 -4.84 -10.33 -3.84
C ILE A 131 -3.83 -9.22 -3.53
N ASN A 132 -4.31 -8.16 -2.89
CA ASN A 132 -3.47 -7.12 -2.33
C ASN A 132 -3.31 -7.35 -0.83
N ILE A 133 -2.08 -7.52 -0.37
CA ILE A 133 -1.73 -7.63 1.05
C ILE A 133 -1.07 -6.32 1.46
N SER A 134 -1.73 -5.52 2.30
CA SER A 134 -1.19 -4.21 2.68
C SER A 134 -1.32 -3.93 4.17
N GLY A 135 -0.23 -3.45 4.76
CA GLY A 135 -0.16 -3.02 6.15
C GLY A 135 0.71 -3.92 7.03
N SER A 136 0.78 -3.54 8.31
CA SER A 136 1.51 -4.27 9.35
C SER A 136 0.72 -5.47 9.84
N LEU A 137 1.43 -6.41 10.43
CA LEU A 137 0.83 -7.56 11.11
C LEU A 137 0.44 -7.18 12.57
N PRO A 138 -0.69 -7.68 13.07
CA PRO A 138 -1.05 -7.57 14.49
C PRO A 138 -0.20 -8.52 15.33
N LYS A 139 -0.25 -8.39 16.66
CA LYS A 139 0.40 -9.34 17.55
C LYS A 139 -0.09 -10.77 17.31
N GLY A 140 0.82 -11.74 17.40
CA GLY A 140 0.51 -13.17 17.25
C GLY A 140 0.65 -13.68 15.83
N LEU A 141 0.71 -12.79 14.83
CA LEU A 141 1.07 -13.12 13.45
C LEU A 141 2.49 -12.63 13.14
N ASP A 142 3.18 -13.36 12.30
CA ASP A 142 4.51 -13.04 11.76
C ASP A 142 4.53 -13.15 10.22
N ALA A 143 5.69 -12.98 9.61
CA ALA A 143 5.83 -13.03 8.16
C ALA A 143 5.29 -14.32 7.53
N SER A 144 5.26 -15.44 8.27
CA SER A 144 4.73 -16.71 7.78
C SER A 144 3.25 -16.63 7.39
N PHE A 145 2.47 -15.80 8.07
CA PHE A 145 1.07 -15.57 7.71
C PHE A 145 0.94 -14.99 6.29
N TYR A 146 1.68 -13.94 5.97
CA TYR A 146 1.68 -13.38 4.62
C TYR A 146 2.29 -14.34 3.60
N GLN A 147 3.32 -15.10 3.97
CA GLN A 147 3.88 -16.14 3.10
C GLN A 147 2.86 -17.23 2.75
N LYS A 148 1.99 -17.64 3.69
CA LYS A 148 0.90 -18.60 3.43
C LYS A 148 -0.10 -18.04 2.41
N ILE A 149 -0.46 -16.76 2.53
CA ILE A 149 -1.36 -16.08 1.57
C ILE A 149 -0.71 -15.97 0.19
N ILE A 150 0.57 -15.57 0.13
CA ILE A 150 1.31 -15.48 -1.14
C ILE A 150 1.40 -16.85 -1.81
N LYS A 151 1.73 -17.88 -1.04
CA LYS A 151 1.77 -19.27 -1.54
C LYS A 151 0.42 -19.69 -2.10
N PHE A 152 -0.66 -19.49 -1.35
CA PHE A 152 -2.02 -19.78 -1.79
C PHE A 152 -2.36 -19.05 -3.12
N ALA A 153 -2.04 -17.75 -3.22
CA ALA A 153 -2.26 -16.98 -4.44
C ALA A 153 -1.51 -17.58 -5.64
N LYS A 154 -0.22 -17.94 -5.45
CA LYS A 154 0.60 -18.54 -6.51
C LYS A 154 0.07 -19.90 -6.97
N GLU A 155 -0.34 -20.76 -6.05
CA GLU A 155 -0.90 -22.09 -6.35
C GLU A 155 -2.21 -21.96 -7.14
N ASN A 156 -2.99 -20.89 -6.89
CA ASN A 156 -4.25 -20.62 -7.58
C ASN A 156 -4.12 -19.68 -8.79
N LYS A 157 -2.89 -19.29 -9.19
CA LYS A 157 -2.59 -18.36 -10.29
C LYS A 157 -3.27 -16.99 -10.13
N ILE A 158 -3.42 -16.54 -8.90
CA ILE A 158 -3.93 -15.23 -8.54
C ILE A 158 -2.72 -14.28 -8.43
N PHE A 159 -2.78 -13.12 -9.06
CA PHE A 159 -1.76 -12.09 -8.91
C PHE A 159 -1.71 -11.59 -7.47
N VAL A 160 -0.53 -11.47 -6.87
CA VAL A 160 -0.40 -11.05 -5.47
C VAL A 160 0.56 -9.89 -5.31
N SER A 161 0.07 -8.80 -4.72
CA SER A 161 0.87 -7.63 -4.30
C SER A 161 1.09 -7.62 -2.80
N LEU A 162 2.23 -7.06 -2.38
CA LEU A 162 2.59 -6.89 -0.98
C LEU A 162 3.12 -5.47 -0.72
N ASP A 163 2.48 -4.75 0.20
CA ASP A 163 2.96 -3.48 0.75
C ASP A 163 2.99 -3.55 2.28
N THR A 164 4.10 -4.00 2.81
CA THR A 164 4.40 -4.05 4.24
C THR A 164 5.80 -3.52 4.50
N SER A 165 6.19 -3.36 5.75
CA SER A 165 7.46 -2.74 6.13
C SER A 165 8.31 -3.59 7.06
N GLY A 166 9.53 -3.13 7.33
CA GLY A 166 10.43 -3.70 8.32
C GLY A 166 10.82 -5.16 8.06
N ASN A 167 10.95 -5.94 9.12
CA ASN A 167 11.39 -7.34 9.03
C ASN A 167 10.45 -8.21 8.21
N THR A 168 9.14 -7.97 8.28
CA THR A 168 8.16 -8.73 7.49
C THR A 168 8.42 -8.61 5.98
N LEU A 169 8.65 -7.40 5.47
CA LEU A 169 9.00 -7.19 4.07
C LEU A 169 10.31 -7.87 3.71
N LYS A 170 11.34 -7.68 4.55
CA LYS A 170 12.69 -8.25 4.34
C LYS A 170 12.66 -9.77 4.28
N GLU A 171 11.95 -10.43 5.19
CA GLU A 171 11.83 -11.89 5.24
C GLU A 171 11.11 -12.44 4.00
N ILE A 172 10.01 -11.80 3.58
CA ILE A 172 9.24 -12.26 2.42
C ILE A 172 10.05 -12.07 1.13
N VAL A 173 10.70 -10.92 0.96
CA VAL A 173 11.51 -10.64 -0.24
C VAL A 173 12.73 -11.55 -0.34
N LYS A 174 13.31 -11.97 0.79
CA LYS A 174 14.41 -12.96 0.84
C LYS A 174 13.92 -14.42 0.74
N GLY A 175 12.64 -14.68 0.96
CA GLY A 175 12.04 -16.00 0.90
C GLY A 175 12.02 -16.62 -0.51
N GLU A 176 11.68 -17.91 -0.60
CA GLU A 176 11.59 -18.64 -1.87
C GLU A 176 10.37 -18.24 -2.69
N ILE A 177 9.21 -18.11 -2.04
CA ILE A 177 7.95 -17.74 -2.70
C ILE A 177 7.76 -16.24 -2.56
N LYS A 178 7.72 -15.54 -3.69
CA LYS A 178 7.70 -14.08 -3.76
C LYS A 178 6.37 -13.55 -4.30
N PRO A 179 5.93 -12.36 -3.86
CA PRO A 179 4.80 -11.69 -4.49
C PRO A 179 5.11 -11.29 -5.94
N ASP A 180 4.09 -10.96 -6.70
CA ASP A 180 4.23 -10.45 -8.06
C ASP A 180 4.59 -8.97 -8.08
N LEU A 181 4.12 -8.21 -7.09
CA LEU A 181 4.38 -6.78 -6.96
C LEU A 181 4.70 -6.41 -5.51
N ILE A 182 5.72 -5.56 -5.34
CA ILE A 182 6.01 -4.86 -4.08
C ILE A 182 6.18 -3.36 -4.33
N LYS A 183 5.90 -2.56 -3.27
CA LYS A 183 6.06 -1.10 -3.35
C LYS A 183 6.83 -0.55 -2.13
N PRO A 184 8.13 -0.78 -2.02
CA PRO A 184 8.94 -0.18 -0.97
C PRO A 184 9.19 1.32 -1.21
N ASN A 185 9.39 2.06 -0.11
CA ASN A 185 9.99 3.38 -0.15
C ASN A 185 11.52 3.28 -0.05
N GLU A 186 12.23 4.44 -0.06
CA GLU A 186 13.70 4.48 0.00
C GLU A 186 14.26 3.87 1.30
N THR A 187 13.60 4.03 2.42
CA THR A 187 14.02 3.44 3.68
C THR A 187 13.85 1.92 3.66
N GLU A 188 12.71 1.44 3.21
CA GLU A 188 12.40 0.01 3.12
C GLU A 188 13.30 -0.71 2.11
N ILE A 189 13.61 -0.08 0.96
CA ILE A 189 14.51 -0.69 -0.01
C ILE A 189 15.94 -0.77 0.53
N LYS A 190 16.40 0.25 1.28
CA LYS A 190 17.70 0.24 1.96
C LYS A 190 17.83 -0.96 2.90
N ASP A 191 16.79 -1.27 3.65
CA ASP A 191 16.76 -2.43 4.56
C ASP A 191 16.85 -3.77 3.81
N ILE A 192 16.25 -3.84 2.60
CA ILE A 192 16.27 -5.04 1.76
C ILE A 192 17.66 -5.26 1.13
N ILE A 193 18.24 -4.20 0.56
CA ILE A 193 19.53 -4.29 -0.18
C ILE A 193 20.75 -4.06 0.71
N GLU A 194 20.54 -3.69 1.97
CA GLU A 194 21.55 -3.44 3.02
C GLU A 194 22.57 -2.35 2.63
N LYS A 195 22.12 -1.36 1.87
CA LYS A 195 22.89 -0.18 1.45
C LYS A 195 21.95 0.94 0.98
N GLU A 196 22.47 2.15 0.82
CA GLU A 196 21.72 3.26 0.24
C GLU A 196 21.27 2.92 -1.20
N PHE A 197 20.07 3.37 -1.56
CA PHE A 197 19.58 3.21 -2.92
C PHE A 197 20.33 4.18 -3.85
N PRO A 198 20.96 3.70 -4.91
CA PRO A 198 21.81 4.55 -5.74
C PRO A 198 21.00 5.47 -6.66
N GLU A 199 21.63 6.59 -7.03
CA GLU A 199 21.09 7.49 -8.07
C GLU A 199 21.55 7.10 -9.48
N ASN A 200 22.69 6.39 -9.59
CA ASN A 200 23.30 5.99 -10.85
C ASN A 200 22.52 4.84 -11.50
N GLU A 201 22.17 5.01 -12.78
CA GLU A 201 21.35 4.05 -13.55
C GLU A 201 21.99 2.64 -13.63
N GLU A 202 23.32 2.54 -13.76
CA GLU A 202 24.01 1.25 -13.82
C GLU A 202 23.94 0.50 -12.48
N GLU A 203 24.03 1.24 -11.36
CA GLU A 203 23.93 0.66 -10.02
C GLU A 203 22.51 0.27 -9.68
N ILE A 204 21.50 1.08 -10.05
CA ILE A 204 20.07 0.73 -9.93
C ILE A 204 19.82 -0.61 -10.61
N ARG A 205 20.33 -0.78 -11.81
CA ARG A 205 20.23 -2.03 -12.55
C ARG A 205 20.84 -3.21 -11.82
N LYS A 206 22.08 -3.06 -11.34
CA LYS A 206 22.78 -4.13 -10.60
C LYS A 206 21.99 -4.59 -9.38
N ILE A 207 21.23 -3.67 -8.75
CA ILE A 207 20.32 -4.03 -7.65
C ILE A 207 19.24 -5.00 -8.14
N PHE A 208 18.53 -4.65 -9.21
CA PHE A 208 17.47 -5.52 -9.73
C PHE A 208 17.97 -6.84 -10.30
N GLU A 209 19.24 -6.93 -10.70
CA GLU A 209 19.83 -8.17 -11.21
C GLU A 209 20.41 -9.09 -10.14
N LYS A 210 20.96 -8.50 -9.07
CA LYS A 210 21.79 -9.23 -8.10
C LYS A 210 21.18 -9.34 -6.72
N SER A 211 20.09 -8.59 -6.43
CA SER A 211 19.39 -8.64 -5.15
C SER A 211 18.18 -9.60 -5.20
N PRO A 212 17.56 -9.89 -4.07
CA PRO A 212 16.33 -10.67 -4.03
C PRO A 212 15.16 -10.10 -4.86
N LEU A 213 15.25 -8.83 -5.30
CA LEU A 213 14.26 -8.17 -6.17
C LEU A 213 14.25 -8.70 -7.60
N LYS A 214 15.28 -9.45 -8.00
CA LYS A 214 15.42 -10.03 -9.35
C LYS A 214 14.18 -10.84 -9.73
N ASP A 215 13.70 -11.65 -8.82
CA ASP A 215 12.63 -12.62 -9.06
C ASP A 215 11.22 -12.05 -8.82
N ILE A 216 11.10 -10.77 -8.46
CA ILE A 216 9.81 -10.08 -8.32
C ILE A 216 9.52 -9.35 -9.62
N PRO A 217 8.42 -9.69 -10.34
CA PRO A 217 8.13 -9.12 -11.65
C PRO A 217 7.92 -7.61 -11.65
N TYR A 218 7.22 -7.08 -10.63
CA TYR A 218 6.87 -5.67 -10.51
C TYR A 218 7.41 -5.10 -9.20
N VAL A 219 8.19 -4.02 -9.28
CA VAL A 219 8.69 -3.30 -8.11
C VAL A 219 8.50 -1.81 -8.34
N ILE A 220 7.89 -1.14 -7.38
CA ILE A 220 7.73 0.32 -7.37
C ILE A 220 8.53 0.86 -6.18
N ILE A 221 9.64 1.55 -6.42
CA ILE A 221 10.42 2.21 -5.38
C ILE A 221 10.02 3.68 -5.33
N SER A 222 9.19 4.06 -4.35
CA SER A 222 8.70 5.42 -4.21
C SER A 222 9.76 6.35 -3.62
N GLN A 223 9.94 7.53 -4.23
CA GLN A 223 10.92 8.57 -3.87
C GLN A 223 10.22 9.90 -3.51
N GLY A 224 9.00 9.84 -3.01
CA GLY A 224 8.19 10.98 -2.62
C GLY A 224 8.04 12.00 -3.77
N LYS A 225 8.43 13.25 -3.54
CA LYS A 225 8.33 14.34 -4.53
C LYS A 225 9.22 14.14 -5.78
N ASP A 226 10.21 13.27 -5.70
CA ASP A 226 11.15 12.99 -6.79
C ASP A 226 10.65 11.90 -7.75
N GLY A 227 9.46 11.32 -7.45
CA GLY A 227 8.78 10.35 -8.28
C GLY A 227 8.98 8.92 -7.82
N ALA A 228 9.30 8.00 -8.73
CA ALA A 228 9.55 6.60 -8.41
C ALA A 228 10.42 5.89 -9.46
N ILE A 229 11.05 4.80 -9.05
CA ILE A 229 11.68 3.83 -9.94
C ILE A 229 10.74 2.63 -10.07
N PHE A 230 10.49 2.22 -11.30
CA PHE A 230 9.66 1.08 -11.64
C PHE A 230 10.50 -0.03 -12.26
N LYS A 231 10.37 -1.24 -11.75
CA LYS A 231 10.74 -2.46 -12.46
C LYS A 231 9.46 -3.11 -12.96
N ILE A 232 9.36 -3.32 -14.26
CA ILE A 232 8.26 -4.01 -14.92
C ILE A 232 8.87 -5.16 -15.71
N LYS A 233 8.79 -6.38 -15.15
CA LYS A 233 9.46 -7.57 -15.69
C LYS A 233 10.97 -7.34 -15.85
N ASN A 234 11.45 -7.20 -17.08
CA ASN A 234 12.87 -7.00 -17.41
C ASN A 234 13.23 -5.55 -17.73
N LYS A 235 12.28 -4.63 -17.66
CA LYS A 235 12.49 -3.22 -17.96
C LYS A 235 12.52 -2.41 -16.68
N ILE A 236 13.27 -1.32 -16.68
CA ILE A 236 13.38 -0.39 -15.56
C ILE A 236 13.07 1.01 -16.07
N TYR A 237 12.24 1.74 -15.33
CA TYR A 237 11.82 3.08 -15.67
C TYR A 237 12.03 4.01 -14.47
N LYS A 238 12.34 5.26 -14.76
CA LYS A 238 12.26 6.37 -13.81
C LYS A 238 11.08 7.24 -14.18
N ALA A 239 10.15 7.43 -13.25
CA ALA A 239 9.03 8.33 -13.41
C ALA A 239 9.19 9.58 -12.54
N LYS A 240 8.79 10.74 -13.06
CA LYS A 240 8.76 12.01 -12.33
C LYS A 240 7.35 12.56 -12.30
N VAL A 241 7.02 13.20 -11.18
CA VAL A 241 5.76 13.92 -11.00
C VAL A 241 5.96 15.42 -11.17
N PRO A 242 4.95 16.18 -11.63
CA PRO A 242 5.01 17.62 -11.63
C PRO A 242 5.14 18.15 -10.19
N LYS A 243 5.83 19.29 -10.04
CA LYS A 243 5.91 19.96 -8.74
C LYS A 243 4.56 20.53 -8.37
N VAL A 244 4.06 20.16 -7.21
CA VAL A 244 2.79 20.63 -6.64
C VAL A 244 2.99 21.06 -5.19
N LYS A 245 2.08 21.90 -4.69
CA LYS A 245 2.00 22.15 -3.25
C LYS A 245 1.22 21.02 -2.61
N ALA A 246 1.90 20.20 -1.84
CA ALA A 246 1.28 19.10 -1.11
C ALA A 246 0.30 19.65 -0.06
N ILE A 247 -0.87 19.03 0.04
CA ILE A 247 -1.87 19.27 1.09
C ILE A 247 -1.73 18.15 2.14
N ASN A 248 -1.87 16.88 1.73
CA ASN A 248 -1.71 15.74 2.64
C ASN A 248 -0.95 14.59 1.94
N PRO A 249 0.28 14.26 2.36
CA PRO A 249 1.06 13.19 1.76
C PRO A 249 0.66 11.78 2.25
N VAL A 250 -0.13 11.67 3.32
CA VAL A 250 -0.53 10.38 3.89
C VAL A 250 -1.43 9.64 2.90
N GLY A 251 -1.21 8.33 2.73
CA GLY A 251 -1.96 7.52 1.78
C GLY A 251 -1.50 7.62 0.32
N SER A 252 -0.53 8.50 -0.03
CA SER A 252 -0.05 8.61 -1.41
C SER A 252 0.59 7.32 -1.93
N GLY A 253 1.29 6.59 -1.06
CA GLY A 253 1.83 5.27 -1.39
C GLY A 253 0.73 4.23 -1.66
N ASP A 254 -0.31 4.23 -0.85
CA ASP A 254 -1.46 3.33 -0.99
C ASP A 254 -2.22 3.66 -2.29
N SER A 255 -2.38 4.95 -2.59
CA SER A 255 -2.99 5.43 -3.83
C SER A 255 -2.16 5.06 -5.07
N THR A 256 -0.82 5.16 -4.98
CA THR A 256 0.10 4.69 -6.04
C THR A 256 -0.08 3.20 -6.29
N LEU A 257 -0.18 2.39 -5.24
CA LEU A 257 -0.41 0.95 -5.35
C LEU A 257 -1.77 0.65 -5.97
N ALA A 258 -2.83 1.37 -5.58
CA ALA A 258 -4.15 1.21 -6.15
C ALA A 258 -4.17 1.45 -7.67
N GLY A 259 -3.50 2.52 -8.14
CA GLY A 259 -3.32 2.79 -9.56
C GLY A 259 -2.63 1.63 -10.29
N ALA A 260 -1.55 1.08 -9.71
CA ALA A 260 -0.85 -0.08 -10.25
C ALA A 260 -1.75 -1.32 -10.37
N LEU A 261 -2.52 -1.61 -9.31
CA LEU A 261 -3.43 -2.77 -9.27
C LEU A 261 -4.58 -2.64 -10.27
N SER A 262 -5.10 -1.43 -10.47
CA SER A 262 -6.13 -1.16 -11.48
C SER A 262 -5.61 -1.48 -12.89
N VAL A 263 -4.37 -1.08 -13.22
CA VAL A 263 -3.75 -1.40 -14.51
C VAL A 263 -3.55 -2.90 -14.70
N ILE A 264 -3.05 -3.61 -13.69
CA ILE A 264 -2.90 -5.07 -13.74
C ILE A 264 -4.25 -5.75 -13.94
N PHE A 265 -5.29 -5.31 -13.23
CA PHE A 265 -6.63 -5.86 -13.32
C PHE A 265 -7.24 -5.68 -14.70
N ASN A 266 -7.06 -4.49 -15.30
CA ASN A 266 -7.57 -4.15 -16.63
C ASN A 266 -6.64 -4.60 -17.77
N LYS A 267 -5.46 -5.17 -17.45
CA LYS A 267 -4.47 -5.65 -18.44
C LYS A 267 -3.99 -4.54 -19.37
N GLU A 268 -3.85 -3.33 -18.85
CA GLU A 268 -3.30 -2.17 -19.54
C GLU A 268 -1.77 -2.31 -19.71
N ASP A 269 -1.13 -1.42 -20.45
CA ASP A 269 0.27 -1.53 -20.79
C ASP A 269 1.25 -0.98 -19.71
N ASP A 270 2.57 -1.07 -19.98
CA ASP A 270 3.64 -0.65 -19.06
C ASP A 270 3.61 0.87 -18.83
N GLU A 271 3.23 1.68 -19.85
CA GLU A 271 3.14 3.13 -19.74
C GLU A 271 1.96 3.53 -18.83
N ASP A 272 0.82 2.90 -19.01
CA ASP A 272 -0.35 3.08 -18.15
C ASP A 272 -0.06 2.65 -16.72
N PHE A 273 0.69 1.54 -16.53
CA PHE A 273 1.11 1.09 -15.20
C PHE A 273 1.86 2.19 -14.45
N ILE A 274 2.78 2.87 -15.11
CA ILE A 274 3.57 3.94 -14.50
C ILE A 274 2.71 5.19 -14.32
N LYS A 275 2.05 5.65 -15.37
CA LYS A 275 1.29 6.91 -15.35
C LYS A 275 0.13 6.86 -14.36
N LYS A 276 -0.68 5.80 -14.38
CA LYS A 276 -1.85 5.66 -13.49
C LYS A 276 -1.42 5.55 -12.03
N SER A 277 -0.37 4.78 -11.73
CA SER A 277 0.22 4.68 -10.39
C SER A 277 0.64 6.04 -9.85
N MET A 278 1.45 6.77 -10.63
CA MET A 278 1.96 8.08 -10.21
C MET A 278 0.87 9.13 -10.09
N THR A 279 -0.12 9.10 -10.99
CA THR A 279 -1.26 10.02 -10.96
C THR A 279 -2.11 9.82 -9.72
N CYS A 280 -2.43 8.58 -9.34
CA CYS A 280 -3.18 8.30 -8.11
C CYS A 280 -2.45 8.83 -6.87
N GLY A 281 -1.15 8.53 -6.75
CA GLY A 281 -0.34 9.06 -5.65
C GLY A 281 -0.29 10.58 -5.60
N LEU A 282 -0.16 11.24 -6.75
CA LEU A 282 -0.14 12.69 -6.87
C LEU A 282 -1.50 13.33 -6.51
N LEU A 283 -2.61 12.76 -7.00
CA LEU A 283 -3.96 13.26 -6.71
C LEU A 283 -4.29 13.15 -5.23
N ASN A 284 -3.88 12.06 -4.57
CA ASN A 284 -4.03 11.96 -3.12
C ASN A 284 -3.31 13.12 -2.39
N VAL A 285 -2.08 13.43 -2.79
CA VAL A 285 -1.29 14.52 -2.15
C VAL A 285 -1.98 15.87 -2.28
N LEU A 286 -2.83 16.06 -3.26
CA LEU A 286 -3.59 17.29 -3.51
C LEU A 286 -4.93 17.36 -2.75
N ASN A 287 -5.27 16.36 -1.95
CA ASN A 287 -6.49 16.31 -1.16
C ASN A 287 -6.19 16.37 0.34
N GLU A 288 -7.19 16.81 1.10
CA GLU A 288 -7.15 16.80 2.57
C GLU A 288 -7.44 15.40 3.13
N GLU A 289 -8.33 14.67 2.47
CA GLU A 289 -8.70 13.30 2.86
C GLU A 289 -7.59 12.30 2.45
N ILE A 290 -7.38 11.30 3.31
CA ILE A 290 -6.42 10.23 3.05
C ILE A 290 -7.01 9.26 2.02
N ALA A 291 -6.18 8.80 1.10
CA ALA A 291 -6.55 7.83 0.07
C ALA A 291 -7.79 8.25 -0.74
N HIS A 292 -7.82 9.52 -1.10
CA HIS A 292 -8.84 10.10 -1.96
C HIS A 292 -8.22 10.72 -3.20
N ILE A 293 -8.84 10.48 -4.38
CA ILE A 293 -8.43 11.06 -5.65
C ILE A 293 -9.61 11.78 -6.32
N ASN A 294 -9.38 13.00 -6.79
CA ASN A 294 -10.37 13.67 -7.62
C ASN A 294 -10.26 13.14 -9.06
N ILE A 295 -11.15 12.23 -9.44
CA ILE A 295 -11.13 11.59 -10.76
C ILE A 295 -11.25 12.60 -11.92
N ASN A 296 -11.87 13.77 -11.70
CA ASN A 296 -12.01 14.81 -12.73
C ASN A 296 -10.66 15.47 -13.11
N ASP A 297 -9.67 15.40 -12.22
CA ASP A 297 -8.33 15.92 -12.47
C ASP A 297 -7.37 14.84 -13.01
N PHE A 298 -7.85 13.58 -13.17
CA PHE A 298 -7.00 12.43 -13.45
C PHE A 298 -6.22 12.58 -14.76
N ASP A 299 -6.90 12.83 -15.88
CA ASP A 299 -6.25 12.93 -17.20
C ASP A 299 -5.27 14.12 -17.26
N LYS A 300 -5.65 15.26 -16.67
CA LYS A 300 -4.81 16.46 -16.56
C LYS A 300 -3.45 16.19 -15.93
N TYR A 301 -3.40 15.35 -14.89
CA TYR A 301 -2.16 15.00 -14.19
C TYR A 301 -1.48 13.79 -14.79
N LYS A 302 -2.22 12.82 -15.36
CA LYS A 302 -1.68 11.67 -16.08
C LYS A 302 -0.76 12.10 -17.23
N GLU A 303 -1.14 13.12 -17.98
CA GLU A 303 -0.35 13.67 -19.09
C GLU A 303 0.96 14.36 -18.64
N LYS A 304 1.05 14.78 -17.36
CA LYS A 304 2.24 15.44 -16.80
C LYS A 304 3.26 14.50 -16.19
N ILE A 305 2.97 13.20 -16.15
CA ILE A 305 3.92 12.21 -15.66
C ILE A 305 4.99 11.98 -16.73
N GLU A 306 6.22 12.30 -16.40
CA GLU A 306 7.37 12.05 -17.27
C GLU A 306 7.94 10.66 -17.01
N ILE A 307 8.17 9.90 -18.08
CA ILE A 307 8.72 8.54 -18.01
C ILE A 307 10.03 8.50 -18.80
N LYS A 308 11.05 7.91 -18.18
CA LYS A 308 12.31 7.60 -18.83
C LYS A 308 12.62 6.12 -18.63
N GLU A 309 12.72 5.35 -19.72
CA GLU A 309 13.26 3.99 -19.66
C GLU A 309 14.77 4.05 -19.43
N LEU A 310 15.27 3.28 -18.45
CA LEU A 310 16.68 3.16 -18.16
C LEU A 310 17.28 2.09 -19.08
N ILE A 311 17.52 2.46 -20.36
CA ILE A 311 17.94 1.56 -21.44
C ILE A 311 19.41 1.20 -21.31
N TRP A 312 19.76 -0.04 -21.62
CA TRP A 312 21.11 -0.57 -21.71
C TRP A 312 21.79 -0.22 -23.01
N LYS A 313 22.89 0.47 -22.94
CA LYS A 313 23.92 0.33 -23.98
C LYS A 313 24.73 -0.93 -23.66
N PHE A 314 24.41 -2.04 -24.31
CA PHE A 314 25.40 -3.13 -24.39
C PHE A 314 26.68 -2.53 -24.92
N GLN A 315 27.72 -2.37 -24.08
CA GLN A 315 29.04 -2.32 -24.60
C GLN A 315 29.31 -3.70 -25.22
N LYS A 316 29.16 -3.79 -26.54
CA LYS A 316 29.80 -4.88 -27.28
C LYS A 316 31.27 -4.77 -26.91
N LYS A 317 31.78 -5.69 -26.09
CA LYS A 317 33.19 -5.96 -26.00
C LYS A 317 33.56 -6.53 -27.35
N ASN A 318 34.25 -5.70 -28.17
CA ASN A 318 35.02 -6.16 -29.32
C ASN A 318 36.15 -7.06 -28.84
#